data_815f74a9bbdbd48d6186930db2f3e115
#
_entry.id   815f74a9bbdbd48d6186930db2f3e115
#
_cell.length_a   1.000
_cell.length_b   1.000
_cell.length_c   1.000
_cell.angle_alpha   90.00
_cell.angle_beta   90.00
_cell.angle_gamma   90.00
#
_symmetry.space_group_name_H-M   'P 1'
#
loop_
_entity.id
_entity.type
_entity.pdbx_description
1 polymer ?
#
loop_
_entity_poly.entity_id
_entity_poly.type
_entity_poly.pdbx_seq_one_letter_code
_entity_poly.pdbx_strand_id
1 'polypeptide(L)'
;FTVVSLRWVMKILLPLVALSQVITSMLKKDKAASVFSRTDFLAMAELGAAEGVIEQGESRIITNLLRFDSIRASDIMTPRVVVQAAPAGTSMAEFHSLHPSMRFSRIPIYEEDSKDHVTGFVLRHEILSAIVDGETSKALRELRRDILVIEAATPIPHAFDQLLRSRSHIALVVDEYGGTAGVLTMEDVIETLLGLEIVDELDRDEDMQEKARAIWAQRAQALGLLDGDGSSPDGSAGTKD
;
A
#
# COMPACT_ATOMS: atom_id res chain seq x y z
N PHE A 1 30.24 17.19 -66.67
CA PHE A 1 31.44 17.31 -65.78
C PHE A 1 31.08 17.23 -64.31
N THR A 2 30.02 17.84 -63.88
CA THR A 2 29.59 17.88 -62.42
C THR A 2 29.24 16.53 -61.81
N VAL A 3 28.69 15.58 -62.55
CA VAL A 3 28.27 14.26 -62.04
C VAL A 3 29.47 13.35 -61.71
N VAL A 4 30.55 13.48 -62.51
CA VAL A 4 31.76 12.65 -62.28
C VAL A 4 32.53 13.13 -61.07
N SER A 5 32.67 14.43 -60.87
CA SER A 5 33.33 14.99 -59.69
C SER A 5 32.55 14.67 -58.39
N LEU A 6 31.22 14.69 -58.43
CA LEU A 6 30.37 14.33 -57.28
C LEU A 6 30.56 12.87 -56.87
N ARG A 7 30.70 11.96 -57.84
CA ARG A 7 30.95 10.51 -57.55
C ARG A 7 32.31 10.28 -56.89
N TRP A 8 33.32 11.03 -57.24
CA TRP A 8 34.64 10.93 -56.62
C TRP A 8 34.62 11.47 -55.18
N VAL A 9 33.95 12.57 -54.94
CA VAL A 9 33.75 13.14 -53.62
C VAL A 9 32.98 12.15 -52.71
N MET A 10 31.92 11.52 -53.22
CA MET A 10 31.18 10.49 -52.45
C MET A 10 32.06 9.28 -52.11
N LYS A 11 32.91 8.81 -53.07
CA LYS A 11 33.80 7.65 -52.78
C LYS A 11 34.87 7.97 -51.72
N ILE A 12 35.36 9.20 -51.67
CA ILE A 12 36.34 9.64 -50.67
C ILE A 12 35.69 9.83 -49.28
N LEU A 13 34.44 10.30 -49.25
CA LEU A 13 33.68 10.50 -48.00
C LEU A 13 33.09 9.20 -47.41
N LEU A 14 32.85 8.16 -48.21
CA LEU A 14 32.28 6.89 -47.81
C LEU A 14 33.04 6.21 -46.63
N PRO A 15 34.39 6.10 -46.65
CA PRO A 15 35.11 5.50 -45.51
C PRO A 15 35.06 6.38 -44.27
N LEU A 16 34.98 7.70 -44.42
CA LEU A 16 34.83 8.61 -43.25
C LEU A 16 33.46 8.46 -42.60
N VAL A 17 32.40 8.34 -43.41
CA VAL A 17 31.04 8.07 -42.92
C VAL A 17 30.95 6.69 -42.26
N ALA A 18 31.57 5.65 -42.86
CA ALA A 18 31.60 4.31 -42.27
C ALA A 18 32.35 4.31 -40.91
N LEU A 19 33.49 5.02 -40.83
CA LEU A 19 34.21 5.17 -39.57
C LEU A 19 33.38 5.89 -38.51
N SER A 20 32.71 6.98 -38.88
CA SER A 20 31.78 7.69 -37.99
C SER A 20 30.63 6.81 -37.51
N GLN A 21 30.05 5.96 -38.37
CA GLN A 21 28.99 5.02 -38.01
C GLN A 21 29.51 3.94 -37.05
N VAL A 22 30.72 3.41 -37.23
CA VAL A 22 31.33 2.45 -36.32
C VAL A 22 31.56 3.09 -34.96
N ILE A 23 32.12 4.27 -34.89
CA ILE A 23 32.33 5.00 -33.64
C ILE A 23 30.98 5.29 -32.96
N THR A 24 29.98 5.74 -33.72
CA THR A 24 28.63 6.01 -33.17
C THR A 24 27.95 4.71 -32.72
N SER A 25 28.14 3.57 -33.38
CA SER A 25 27.60 2.28 -32.98
C SER A 25 28.28 1.72 -31.72
N MET A 26 29.58 1.95 -31.57
CA MET A 26 30.31 1.61 -30.33
C MET A 26 29.84 2.45 -29.14
N LEU A 27 29.61 3.74 -29.33
CA LEU A 27 29.06 4.63 -28.31
C LEU A 27 27.58 4.32 -28.00
N LYS A 28 26.80 3.83 -28.97
CA LYS A 28 25.40 3.43 -28.78
C LYS A 28 25.23 2.09 -28.07
N LYS A 29 26.27 1.23 -28.02
CA LYS A 29 26.17 -0.12 -27.45
C LYS A 29 25.93 -0.14 -25.94
N ASP A 30 26.15 0.97 -25.25
CA ASP A 30 25.88 1.11 -23.80
C ASP A 30 24.59 1.88 -23.46
N LYS A 31 23.78 2.29 -24.44
CA LYS A 31 22.52 3.01 -24.19
C LYS A 31 21.37 2.46 -25.03
N ALA A 32 21.06 1.15 -24.86
CA ALA A 32 19.70 0.69 -24.94
C ALA A 32 19.00 0.88 -23.58
N ALA A 33 19.38 1.91 -22.83
CA ALA A 33 18.60 2.44 -21.73
C ALA A 33 17.35 3.08 -22.32
N SER A 34 16.19 2.72 -21.79
CA SER A 34 14.91 3.36 -22.15
C SER A 34 15.11 4.86 -22.28
N VAL A 35 14.61 5.45 -23.38
CA VAL A 35 14.74 6.88 -23.69
C VAL A 35 14.18 7.74 -22.55
N PHE A 36 13.32 7.16 -21.71
CA PHE A 36 12.73 7.78 -20.52
C PHE A 36 12.92 6.87 -19.31
N SER A 37 13.38 7.45 -18.22
CA SER A 37 13.41 6.81 -16.89
C SER A 37 12.12 7.10 -16.13
N ARG A 38 11.83 6.31 -15.07
CA ARG A 38 10.71 6.64 -14.16
C ARG A 38 10.83 8.06 -13.59
N THR A 39 12.05 8.51 -13.31
CA THR A 39 12.34 9.86 -12.81
C THR A 39 11.93 10.94 -13.80
N ASP A 40 12.11 10.69 -15.11
CA ASP A 40 11.71 11.66 -16.15
C ASP A 40 10.18 11.79 -16.21
N PHE A 41 9.44 10.67 -16.04
CA PHE A 41 7.98 10.71 -15.97
C PHE A 41 7.48 11.45 -14.72
N LEU A 42 8.14 11.28 -13.57
CA LEU A 42 7.82 12.04 -12.36
C LEU A 42 7.99 13.54 -12.58
N ALA A 43 9.15 13.93 -13.12
CA ALA A 43 9.42 15.33 -13.42
C ALA A 43 8.42 15.92 -14.44
N MET A 44 8.02 15.15 -15.45
CA MET A 44 7.00 15.55 -16.42
C MET A 44 5.62 15.75 -15.78
N ALA A 45 5.23 14.87 -14.87
CA ALA A 45 3.96 15.00 -14.14
C ALA A 45 3.94 16.25 -13.24
N GLU A 46 5.03 16.50 -12.52
CA GLU A 46 5.19 17.71 -11.68
C GLU A 46 5.17 19.00 -12.53
N LEU A 47 5.89 19.00 -13.65
CA LEU A 47 5.91 20.15 -14.55
C LEU A 47 4.54 20.39 -15.18
N GLY A 48 3.86 19.34 -15.65
CA GLY A 48 2.51 19.44 -16.20
C GLY A 48 1.49 20.01 -15.20
N ALA A 49 1.61 19.68 -13.93
CA ALA A 49 0.80 20.26 -12.88
C ALA A 49 1.16 21.73 -12.62
N ALA A 50 2.45 22.08 -12.63
CA ALA A 50 2.90 23.46 -12.44
C ALA A 50 2.46 24.39 -13.58
N GLU A 51 2.41 23.88 -14.82
CA GLU A 51 1.93 24.60 -16.00
C GLU A 51 0.40 24.59 -16.17
N GLY A 52 -0.33 23.85 -15.31
CA GLY A 52 -1.78 23.74 -15.36
C GLY A 52 -2.32 22.89 -16.53
N VAL A 53 -1.47 22.05 -17.13
CA VAL A 53 -1.84 21.08 -18.19
C VAL A 53 -2.58 19.89 -17.62
N ILE A 54 -2.23 19.47 -16.41
CA ILE A 54 -2.89 18.42 -15.62
C ILE A 54 -3.23 18.96 -14.24
N GLU A 55 -4.26 18.40 -13.61
CA GLU A 55 -4.65 18.79 -12.26
C GLU A 55 -3.67 18.21 -11.22
N GLN A 56 -3.55 18.86 -10.06
CA GLN A 56 -2.67 18.38 -8.98
C GLN A 56 -3.05 16.97 -8.51
N GLY A 57 -4.35 16.65 -8.50
CA GLY A 57 -4.86 15.30 -8.19
C GLY A 57 -4.35 14.25 -9.17
N GLU A 58 -4.40 14.54 -10.46
CA GLU A 58 -3.91 13.65 -11.53
C GLU A 58 -2.40 13.43 -11.43
N SER A 59 -1.63 14.52 -11.20
CA SER A 59 -0.17 14.43 -11.00
C SER A 59 0.18 13.55 -9.80
N ARG A 60 -0.56 13.64 -8.70
CA ARG A 60 -0.39 12.80 -7.51
C ARG A 60 -0.64 11.33 -7.82
N ILE A 61 -1.72 11.00 -8.52
CA ILE A 61 -2.03 9.62 -8.93
C ILE A 61 -0.91 9.05 -9.81
N ILE A 62 -0.42 9.82 -10.79
CA ILE A 62 0.70 9.41 -11.64
C ILE A 62 1.95 9.14 -10.81
N THR A 63 2.27 10.02 -9.88
CA THR A 63 3.41 9.88 -8.97
C THR A 63 3.30 8.63 -8.12
N ASN A 64 2.14 8.37 -7.50
CA ASN A 64 1.89 7.19 -6.68
C ASN A 64 1.96 5.91 -7.51
N LEU A 65 1.37 5.91 -8.72
CA LEU A 65 1.44 4.77 -9.64
C LEU A 65 2.89 4.41 -10.00
N LEU A 66 3.74 5.41 -10.26
CA LEU A 66 5.16 5.19 -10.56
C LEU A 66 5.97 4.69 -9.35
N ARG A 67 5.52 4.96 -8.13
CA ARG A 67 6.13 4.47 -6.89
C ARG A 67 5.54 3.15 -6.39
N PHE A 68 4.42 2.72 -6.95
CA PHE A 68 3.61 1.59 -6.49
C PHE A 68 4.41 0.28 -6.35
N ASP A 69 5.34 0.02 -7.28
CA ASP A 69 6.22 -1.16 -7.23
C ASP A 69 7.18 -1.18 -6.03
N SER A 70 7.48 -0.04 -5.44
CA SER A 70 8.40 0.06 -4.30
C SER A 70 7.72 -0.13 -2.95
N ILE A 71 6.39 -0.09 -2.91
CA ILE A 71 5.59 -0.22 -1.69
C ILE A 71 5.27 -1.70 -1.47
N ARG A 72 5.34 -2.17 -0.23
CA ARG A 72 5.07 -3.54 0.19
C ARG A 72 3.77 -3.63 0.97
N ALA A 73 3.21 -4.83 1.08
CA ALA A 73 2.00 -5.08 1.87
C ALA A 73 2.17 -4.63 3.33
N SER A 74 3.35 -4.83 3.92
CA SER A 74 3.70 -4.37 5.28
C SER A 74 3.59 -2.86 5.48
N ASP A 75 3.77 -2.06 4.41
CA ASP A 75 3.85 -0.62 4.52
C ASP A 75 2.47 0.04 4.62
N ILE A 76 1.44 -0.63 4.10
CA ILE A 76 0.07 -0.10 4.02
C ILE A 76 -0.97 -0.95 4.74
N MET A 77 -0.62 -2.15 5.23
CA MET A 77 -1.54 -3.00 5.97
C MET A 77 -2.02 -2.34 7.26
N THR A 78 -3.23 -2.68 7.70
CA THR A 78 -3.68 -2.45 9.07
C THR A 78 -2.95 -3.41 10.00
N PRO A 79 -2.07 -2.93 10.91
CA PRO A 79 -1.29 -3.80 11.79
C PRO A 79 -2.15 -4.60 12.76
N ARG A 80 -1.75 -5.84 13.10
CA ARG A 80 -2.51 -6.77 13.96
C ARG A 80 -2.95 -6.19 15.30
N VAL A 81 -2.21 -5.22 15.83
CA VAL A 81 -2.49 -4.60 17.15
C VAL A 81 -3.76 -3.77 17.15
N VAL A 82 -4.22 -3.31 16.00
CA VAL A 82 -5.45 -2.53 15.82
C VAL A 82 -6.54 -3.30 15.08
N VAL A 83 -6.23 -4.47 14.50
CA VAL A 83 -7.23 -5.31 13.83
C VAL A 83 -8.27 -5.79 14.86
N GLN A 84 -9.55 -5.52 14.55
CA GLN A 84 -10.65 -6.11 15.28
C GLN A 84 -10.90 -7.53 14.75
N ALA A 85 -10.43 -8.52 15.47
CA ALA A 85 -10.66 -9.94 15.20
C ALA A 85 -11.46 -10.56 16.35
N ALA A 86 -12.21 -11.63 16.06
CA ALA A 86 -13.04 -12.32 17.02
C ALA A 86 -12.66 -13.80 17.14
N PRO A 87 -12.82 -14.42 18.36
CA PRO A 87 -12.70 -15.86 18.48
C PRO A 87 -13.79 -16.56 17.65
N ALA A 88 -13.41 -17.55 16.86
CA ALA A 88 -14.33 -18.26 15.96
C ALA A 88 -15.46 -19.01 16.71
N GLY A 89 -15.23 -19.34 17.97
CA GLY A 89 -16.20 -19.98 18.84
C GLY A 89 -17.26 -19.07 19.48
N THR A 90 -17.08 -17.71 19.36
CA THR A 90 -18.03 -16.74 19.92
C THR A 90 -19.39 -16.86 19.25
N SER A 91 -20.48 -16.84 20.03
CA SER A 91 -21.83 -16.82 19.45
C SER A 91 -22.16 -15.47 18.78
N MET A 92 -23.06 -15.49 17.81
CA MET A 92 -23.47 -14.26 17.11
C MET A 92 -24.09 -13.23 18.04
N ALA A 93 -24.90 -13.67 19.02
CA ALA A 93 -25.50 -12.79 20.01
C ALA A 93 -24.45 -12.15 20.94
N GLU A 94 -23.49 -12.92 21.41
CA GLU A 94 -22.38 -12.43 22.22
C GLU A 94 -21.52 -11.43 21.46
N PHE A 95 -21.12 -11.78 20.22
CA PHE A 95 -20.34 -10.89 19.39
C PHE A 95 -21.07 -9.56 19.14
N HIS A 96 -22.37 -9.60 18.83
CA HIS A 96 -23.17 -8.39 18.62
C HIS A 96 -23.30 -7.55 19.90
N SER A 97 -23.45 -8.21 21.07
CA SER A 97 -23.53 -7.48 22.35
C SER A 97 -22.25 -6.75 22.72
N LEU A 98 -21.09 -7.34 22.37
CA LEU A 98 -19.78 -6.74 22.60
C LEU A 98 -19.44 -5.64 21.57
N HIS A 99 -20.01 -5.74 20.36
CA HIS A 99 -19.75 -4.86 19.25
C HIS A 99 -21.05 -4.31 18.61
N PRO A 100 -21.88 -3.55 19.34
CA PRO A 100 -23.18 -3.11 18.85
C PRO A 100 -23.11 -2.21 17.63
N SER A 101 -22.00 -1.47 17.46
CA SER A 101 -21.77 -0.56 16.33
C SER A 101 -20.87 -1.14 15.25
N MET A 102 -20.82 -2.48 15.09
CA MET A 102 -19.93 -3.17 14.13
C MET A 102 -19.46 -2.28 12.97
N ARG A 103 -18.29 -1.63 13.10
CA ARG A 103 -17.79 -0.63 12.13
C ARG A 103 -17.29 -1.30 10.85
N PHE A 104 -16.65 -2.46 10.99
CA PHE A 104 -16.00 -3.14 9.87
C PHE A 104 -16.94 -4.13 9.18
N SER A 105 -16.92 -4.13 7.85
CA SER A 105 -17.74 -5.03 7.02
C SER A 105 -17.23 -6.48 7.05
N ARG A 106 -15.93 -6.69 7.29
CA ARG A 106 -15.26 -7.98 7.33
C ARG A 106 -14.50 -8.12 8.65
N ILE A 107 -14.81 -9.15 9.39
CA ILE A 107 -14.24 -9.40 10.71
C ILE A 107 -13.39 -10.67 10.62
N PRO A 108 -12.05 -10.57 10.73
CA PRO A 108 -11.19 -11.75 10.84
C PRO A 108 -11.56 -12.58 12.07
N ILE A 109 -11.55 -13.91 11.92
CA ILE A 109 -11.79 -14.84 13.04
C ILE A 109 -10.57 -15.73 13.24
N TYR A 110 -10.31 -16.04 14.52
CA TYR A 110 -9.16 -16.84 14.92
C TYR A 110 -9.58 -18.00 15.82
N GLU A 111 -8.78 -19.06 15.82
CA GLU A 111 -8.94 -20.23 16.69
C GLU A 111 -7.90 -20.21 17.83
N GLU A 112 -8.06 -21.10 18.81
CA GLU A 112 -7.06 -21.39 19.86
C GLU A 112 -6.68 -20.20 20.77
N ASP A 113 -7.58 -19.27 21.01
CA ASP A 113 -7.36 -18.08 21.86
C ASP A 113 -6.17 -17.20 21.42
N SER A 114 -5.64 -17.38 20.20
CA SER A 114 -4.53 -16.63 19.66
C SER A 114 -4.92 -15.86 18.40
N LYS A 115 -4.80 -14.55 18.47
CA LYS A 115 -4.96 -13.68 17.30
C LYS A 115 -3.90 -13.93 16.21
N ASP A 116 -2.89 -14.74 16.50
CA ASP A 116 -1.88 -15.13 15.51
C ASP A 116 -2.37 -16.24 14.58
N HIS A 117 -3.46 -16.94 14.95
CA HIS A 117 -4.06 -18.01 14.15
C HIS A 117 -5.40 -17.58 13.53
N VAL A 118 -5.35 -16.57 12.67
CA VAL A 118 -6.52 -16.17 11.87
C VAL A 118 -6.80 -17.25 10.82
N THR A 119 -7.99 -17.86 10.92
CA THR A 119 -8.41 -18.99 10.05
C THR A 119 -9.34 -18.58 8.92
N GLY A 120 -9.86 -17.35 8.97
CA GLY A 120 -10.78 -16.83 7.98
C GLY A 120 -11.38 -15.51 8.42
N PHE A 121 -12.48 -15.13 7.79
CA PHE A 121 -13.27 -13.95 8.17
C PHE A 121 -14.76 -14.23 8.06
N VAL A 122 -15.56 -13.38 8.69
CA VAL A 122 -17.03 -13.36 8.58
C VAL A 122 -17.49 -11.98 8.10
N LEU A 123 -18.65 -11.95 7.44
CA LEU A 123 -19.25 -10.71 6.98
C LEU A 123 -20.25 -10.16 7.99
N ARG A 124 -20.14 -8.87 8.31
CA ARG A 124 -21.06 -8.18 9.21
C ARG A 124 -22.53 -8.42 8.88
N HIS A 125 -22.89 -8.29 7.60
CA HIS A 125 -24.28 -8.45 7.18
C HIS A 125 -24.81 -9.88 7.38
N GLU A 126 -23.95 -10.91 7.24
CA GLU A 126 -24.35 -12.32 7.51
C GLU A 126 -24.60 -12.57 8.99
N ILE A 127 -23.77 -11.96 9.88
CA ILE A 127 -24.00 -12.02 11.32
C ILE A 127 -25.36 -11.37 11.66
N LEU A 128 -25.61 -10.17 11.12
CA LEU A 128 -26.86 -9.43 11.37
C LEU A 128 -28.07 -10.20 10.82
N SER A 129 -27.96 -10.80 9.63
CA SER A 129 -29.03 -11.62 9.04
C SER A 129 -29.33 -12.82 9.93
N ALA A 130 -28.30 -13.56 10.36
CA ALA A 130 -28.48 -14.72 11.25
C ALA A 130 -29.15 -14.34 12.58
N ILE A 131 -28.80 -13.17 13.15
CA ILE A 131 -29.46 -12.67 14.36
C ILE A 131 -30.96 -12.38 14.13
N VAL A 132 -31.30 -11.75 13.00
CA VAL A 132 -32.69 -11.49 12.60
C VAL A 132 -33.47 -12.78 12.40
N ASP A 133 -32.84 -13.81 11.82
CA ASP A 133 -33.41 -15.14 11.60
C ASP A 133 -33.52 -15.98 12.88
N GLY A 134 -33.07 -15.46 14.04
CA GLY A 134 -33.15 -16.13 15.33
C GLY A 134 -31.99 -17.10 15.59
N GLU A 135 -30.98 -17.16 14.76
CA GLU A 135 -29.83 -18.06 14.86
C GLU A 135 -28.74 -17.54 15.82
N THR A 136 -29.15 -16.87 16.86
CA THR A 136 -28.27 -16.12 17.79
C THR A 136 -27.24 -16.97 18.53
N SER A 137 -27.51 -18.27 18.72
CA SER A 137 -26.60 -19.20 19.43
C SER A 137 -25.53 -19.82 18.55
N LYS A 138 -25.62 -19.69 17.22
CA LYS A 138 -24.61 -20.20 16.32
C LYS A 138 -23.27 -19.47 16.51
N ALA A 139 -22.16 -20.18 16.37
CA ALA A 139 -20.82 -19.64 16.47
C ALA A 139 -20.41 -18.93 15.17
N LEU A 140 -19.54 -17.92 15.26
CA LEU A 140 -19.03 -17.18 14.09
C LEU A 140 -18.37 -18.10 13.06
N ARG A 141 -17.73 -19.21 13.50
CA ARG A 141 -17.12 -20.20 12.61
C ARG A 141 -18.09 -20.80 11.57
N GLU A 142 -19.40 -20.81 11.85
CA GLU A 142 -20.40 -21.33 10.93
C GLU A 142 -20.60 -20.44 9.68
N LEU A 143 -20.25 -19.16 9.80
CA LEU A 143 -20.26 -18.19 8.71
C LEU A 143 -18.85 -17.94 8.13
N ARG A 144 -17.85 -18.74 8.51
CA ARG A 144 -16.47 -18.58 8.11
C ARG A 144 -16.31 -18.63 6.59
N ARG A 145 -15.58 -17.66 6.09
CA ARG A 145 -15.07 -17.60 4.72
C ARG A 145 -13.55 -17.69 4.75
N ASP A 146 -12.99 -18.33 3.73
CA ASP A 146 -11.53 -18.41 3.58
C ASP A 146 -10.94 -17.04 3.30
N ILE A 147 -9.80 -16.74 3.91
CA ILE A 147 -9.08 -15.49 3.75
C ILE A 147 -7.86 -15.71 2.85
N LEU A 148 -7.62 -14.79 1.92
CA LEU A 148 -6.40 -14.78 1.11
C LEU A 148 -5.21 -14.48 2.03
N VAL A 149 -4.10 -15.23 1.87
CA VAL A 149 -2.87 -15.00 2.62
C VAL A 149 -1.83 -14.38 1.71
N ILE A 150 -1.19 -13.30 2.17
CA ILE A 150 -0.15 -12.55 1.44
C ILE A 150 1.03 -12.35 2.38
N GLU A 151 2.26 -12.53 1.90
CA GLU A 151 3.46 -12.24 2.67
C GLU A 151 3.66 -10.73 2.83
N ALA A 152 4.13 -10.30 4.00
CA ALA A 152 4.38 -8.89 4.33
C ALA A 152 5.35 -8.19 3.35
N ALA A 153 6.29 -8.95 2.79
CA ALA A 153 7.26 -8.45 1.81
C ALA A 153 6.73 -8.34 0.38
N THR A 154 5.47 -8.76 0.12
CA THR A 154 4.88 -8.74 -1.24
C THR A 154 4.73 -7.31 -1.74
N PRO A 155 5.24 -6.97 -2.95
CA PRO A 155 4.98 -5.67 -3.58
C PRO A 155 3.49 -5.46 -3.83
N ILE A 156 3.00 -4.24 -3.62
CA ILE A 156 1.57 -3.93 -3.73
C ILE A 156 0.95 -4.26 -5.09
N PRO A 157 1.60 -4.06 -6.26
CA PRO A 157 1.02 -4.51 -7.52
C PRO A 157 0.68 -5.99 -7.55
N HIS A 158 1.53 -6.84 -6.94
CA HIS A 158 1.30 -8.27 -6.85
C HIS A 158 0.19 -8.62 -5.86
N ALA A 159 0.17 -7.95 -4.70
CA ALA A 159 -0.91 -8.10 -3.71
C ALA A 159 -2.27 -7.70 -4.31
N PHE A 160 -2.32 -6.60 -5.05
CA PHE A 160 -3.51 -6.12 -5.75
C PHE A 160 -4.01 -7.12 -6.80
N ASP A 161 -3.10 -7.65 -7.63
CA ASP A 161 -3.44 -8.66 -8.63
C ASP A 161 -3.99 -9.95 -7.98
N GLN A 162 -3.42 -10.38 -6.85
CA GLN A 162 -3.93 -11.52 -6.08
C GLN A 162 -5.35 -11.26 -5.54
N LEU A 163 -5.60 -10.08 -4.93
CA LEU A 163 -6.93 -9.68 -4.46
C LEU A 163 -7.95 -9.68 -5.59
N LEU A 164 -7.60 -9.12 -6.75
CA LEU A 164 -8.49 -9.10 -7.93
C LEU A 164 -8.80 -10.50 -8.46
N ARG A 165 -7.79 -11.36 -8.63
CA ARG A 165 -7.95 -12.71 -9.18
C ARG A 165 -8.76 -13.61 -8.25
N SER A 166 -8.55 -13.51 -6.94
CA SER A 166 -9.30 -14.27 -5.94
C SER A 166 -10.67 -13.66 -5.64
N ARG A 167 -11.00 -12.50 -6.22
CA ARG A 167 -12.19 -11.70 -5.90
C ARG A 167 -12.33 -11.44 -4.40
N SER A 168 -11.20 -11.30 -3.73
CA SER A 168 -11.13 -11.02 -2.31
C SER A 168 -10.96 -9.52 -2.07
N HIS A 169 -11.64 -9.00 -1.07
CA HIS A 169 -11.52 -7.60 -0.64
C HIS A 169 -10.69 -7.45 0.63
N ILE A 170 -10.25 -8.58 1.21
CA ILE A 170 -9.42 -8.63 2.41
C ILE A 170 -8.41 -9.76 2.25
N ALA A 171 -7.19 -9.54 2.72
CA ALA A 171 -6.15 -10.53 2.84
C ALA A 171 -5.51 -10.48 4.23
N LEU A 172 -5.11 -11.64 4.73
CA LEU A 172 -4.26 -11.78 5.90
C LEU A 172 -2.82 -11.55 5.46
N VAL A 173 -2.13 -10.64 6.12
CA VAL A 173 -0.71 -10.41 5.90
C VAL A 173 0.07 -11.19 6.95
N VAL A 174 1.00 -12.03 6.49
CA VAL A 174 1.84 -12.86 7.35
C VAL A 174 3.30 -12.44 7.25
N ASP A 175 4.01 -12.58 8.37
CA ASP A 175 5.44 -12.37 8.43
C ASP A 175 6.23 -13.57 7.89
N GLU A 176 7.55 -13.50 7.89
CA GLU A 176 8.46 -14.55 7.42
C GLU A 176 8.41 -15.85 8.24
N TYR A 177 7.82 -15.82 9.44
CA TYR A 177 7.63 -16.98 10.32
C TYR A 177 6.20 -17.55 10.23
N GLY A 178 5.35 -16.97 9.38
CA GLY A 178 3.95 -17.35 9.22
C GLY A 178 3.01 -16.78 10.29
N GLY A 179 3.51 -15.88 11.14
CA GLY A 179 2.71 -15.17 12.13
C GLY A 179 1.85 -14.08 11.49
N THR A 180 0.69 -13.79 12.08
CA THR A 180 -0.17 -12.70 11.61
C THR A 180 0.51 -11.34 11.85
N ALA A 181 0.86 -10.64 10.76
CA ALA A 181 1.38 -9.27 10.79
C ALA A 181 0.23 -8.23 10.81
N GLY A 182 -0.82 -8.48 10.03
CA GLY A 182 -1.97 -7.59 9.92
C GLY A 182 -2.97 -8.05 8.87
N VAL A 183 -3.80 -7.12 8.42
CA VAL A 183 -4.71 -7.32 7.29
C VAL A 183 -4.50 -6.24 6.23
N LEU A 184 -4.68 -6.61 4.98
CA LEU A 184 -4.64 -5.72 3.83
C LEU A 184 -6.00 -5.77 3.14
N THR A 185 -6.58 -4.62 2.87
CA THR A 185 -7.85 -4.53 2.15
C THR A 185 -7.65 -3.95 0.75
N MET A 186 -8.65 -4.09 -0.10
CA MET A 186 -8.68 -3.45 -1.41
C MET A 186 -8.70 -1.92 -1.27
N GLU A 187 -9.35 -1.44 -0.23
CA GLU A 187 -9.44 -0.04 0.14
C GLU A 187 -8.03 0.54 0.39
N ASP A 188 -7.18 -0.09 1.22
CA ASP A 188 -5.80 0.35 1.51
C ASP A 188 -4.96 0.51 0.23
N VAL A 189 -5.14 -0.43 -0.72
CA VAL A 189 -4.44 -0.41 -2.00
C VAL A 189 -4.89 0.77 -2.87
N ILE A 190 -6.20 1.04 -2.92
CA ILE A 190 -6.78 2.14 -3.69
C ILE A 190 -6.39 3.48 -3.06
N GLU A 191 -6.44 3.61 -1.75
CA GLU A 191 -6.00 4.80 -1.00
C GLU A 191 -4.55 5.14 -1.32
N THR A 192 -3.68 4.12 -1.27
CA THR A 192 -2.26 4.28 -1.63
C THR A 192 -2.09 4.78 -3.07
N LEU A 193 -2.87 4.26 -4.01
CA LEU A 193 -2.82 4.67 -5.42
C LEU A 193 -3.32 6.10 -5.62
N LEU A 194 -4.43 6.45 -4.99
CA LEU A 194 -5.03 7.78 -5.10
C LEU A 194 -4.27 8.84 -4.27
N GLY A 195 -3.53 8.40 -3.24
CA GLY A 195 -2.88 9.29 -2.27
C GLY A 195 -3.89 10.07 -1.43
N LEU A 196 -5.02 9.44 -1.15
CA LEU A 196 -6.15 9.98 -0.37
C LEU A 196 -6.58 8.92 0.62
N GLU A 197 -6.94 9.35 1.82
CA GLU A 197 -7.64 8.52 2.80
C GLU A 197 -9.11 8.45 2.42
N ILE A 198 -9.66 7.26 2.28
CA ILE A 198 -11.09 7.04 2.04
C ILE A 198 -11.74 6.82 3.40
N VAL A 199 -12.32 7.90 3.95
CA VAL A 199 -12.99 7.87 5.26
C VAL A 199 -14.44 7.46 5.08
N ASP A 200 -14.87 6.39 5.76
CA ASP A 200 -16.29 6.00 5.85
C ASP A 200 -17.02 6.93 6.82
N GLU A 201 -18.29 7.20 6.57
CA GLU A 201 -19.16 8.08 7.38
C GLU A 201 -19.21 7.66 8.88
N LEU A 202 -18.90 6.42 9.18
CA LEU A 202 -18.87 5.84 10.54
C LEU A 202 -17.48 5.82 11.16
N ASP A 203 -16.43 6.14 10.43
CA ASP A 203 -15.06 6.11 10.92
C ASP A 203 -14.74 7.33 11.77
N ARG A 204 -14.23 7.06 12.98
CA ARG A 204 -13.75 8.09 13.92
C ARG A 204 -12.23 8.21 13.90
N ASP A 205 -11.53 7.17 13.47
CA ASP A 205 -10.09 7.11 13.37
C ASP A 205 -9.73 7.08 11.87
N GLU A 206 -9.10 8.12 11.37
CA GLU A 206 -8.81 8.32 9.95
C GLU A 206 -7.70 7.38 9.47
N ASP A 207 -6.68 7.08 10.30
CA ASP A 207 -5.53 6.23 9.97
C ASP A 207 -5.29 5.15 11.03
N MET A 208 -5.54 3.89 10.66
CA MET A 208 -5.31 2.74 11.54
C MET A 208 -3.83 2.47 11.78
N GLN A 209 -2.94 2.89 10.89
CA GLN A 209 -1.49 2.80 11.10
C GLN A 209 -1.03 3.85 12.11
N GLU A 210 -1.56 5.07 12.04
CA GLU A 210 -1.28 6.12 13.04
C GLU A 210 -1.77 5.68 14.41
N LYS A 211 -2.96 5.09 14.48
CA LYS A 211 -3.50 4.49 15.71
C LYS A 211 -2.60 3.38 16.24
N ALA A 212 -2.08 2.51 15.39
CA ALA A 212 -1.14 1.47 15.80
C ALA A 212 0.15 2.06 16.37
N ARG A 213 0.71 3.11 15.75
CA ARG A 213 1.90 3.83 16.24
C ARG A 213 1.63 4.47 17.59
N ALA A 214 0.47 5.10 17.76
CA ALA A 214 0.08 5.72 19.05
C ALA A 214 -0.03 4.67 20.17
N ILE A 215 -0.65 3.52 19.91
CA ILE A 215 -0.73 2.40 20.88
C ILE A 215 0.66 1.87 21.23
N TRP A 216 1.54 1.74 20.22
CA TRP A 216 2.92 1.30 20.46
C TRP A 216 3.68 2.31 21.32
N ALA A 217 3.60 3.61 21.00
CA ALA A 217 4.24 4.67 21.76
C ALA A 217 3.79 4.69 23.23
N GLN A 218 2.48 4.57 23.49
CA GLN A 218 1.95 4.47 24.86
C GLN A 218 2.51 3.25 25.61
N ARG A 219 2.57 2.07 24.96
CA ARG A 219 3.13 0.87 25.56
C ARG A 219 4.63 0.99 25.81
N ALA A 220 5.37 1.53 24.86
CA ALA A 220 6.81 1.74 24.98
C ALA A 220 7.14 2.71 26.11
N GLN A 221 6.35 3.78 26.28
CA GLN A 221 6.46 4.71 27.40
C GLN A 221 6.12 4.03 28.74
N ALA A 222 5.05 3.25 28.80
CA ALA A 222 4.66 2.50 30.01
C ALA A 222 5.71 1.46 30.42
N LEU A 223 6.48 0.92 29.47
CA LEU A 223 7.56 -0.03 29.71
C LEU A 223 8.92 0.64 29.94
N GLY A 224 9.00 1.99 29.91
CA GLY A 224 10.25 2.74 30.05
C GLY A 224 11.24 2.56 28.90
N LEU A 225 10.75 2.17 27.70
CA LEU A 225 11.55 2.00 26.49
C LEU A 225 11.76 3.32 25.72
N LEU A 226 10.92 4.31 26.01
CA LEU A 226 11.04 5.68 25.50
C LEU A 226 11.17 6.58 26.72
N ASP A 227 12.29 7.28 26.81
CA ASP A 227 12.46 8.35 27.81
C ASP A 227 11.46 9.46 27.52
N GLY A 228 10.72 9.88 28.56
CA GLY A 228 9.69 10.91 28.46
C GLY A 228 10.25 12.33 28.34
N ASP A 229 11.33 12.54 27.60
CA ASP A 229 11.93 13.87 27.43
C ASP A 229 11.79 14.35 25.96
N GLY A 230 10.60 14.87 25.68
CA GLY A 230 10.33 15.78 24.59
C GLY A 230 10.45 17.23 25.05
N SER A 231 11.53 17.61 25.74
CA SER A 231 11.81 19.01 25.99
C SER A 231 12.18 19.73 24.71
N SER A 232 11.24 20.46 24.16
CA SER A 232 11.48 21.49 23.15
C SER A 232 12.59 22.42 23.65
N PRO A 233 13.62 22.74 22.87
CA PRO A 233 14.52 23.79 23.20
C PRO A 233 13.78 25.12 23.13
N ASP A 234 13.44 25.63 24.30
CA ASP A 234 12.90 26.96 24.50
C ASP A 234 13.97 27.98 24.08
N GLY A 235 13.77 28.61 22.93
CA GLY A 235 14.57 29.67 22.41
C GLY A 235 14.22 30.99 23.08
N SER A 236 14.60 31.18 24.35
CA SER A 236 14.59 32.51 24.96
C SER A 236 15.79 33.33 24.44
N ALA A 237 15.58 34.05 23.36
CA ALA A 237 16.46 35.17 23.01
C ALA A 237 16.10 36.37 23.91
N GLY A 238 16.94 36.61 24.90
CA GLY A 238 16.86 37.78 25.78
C GLY A 238 17.06 39.07 25.01
N THR A 239 16.12 39.96 25.20
CA THR A 239 16.24 41.38 24.92
C THR A 239 17.20 42.00 25.93
N LYS A 240 18.22 42.69 25.48
CA LYS A 240 18.94 43.74 26.23
C LYS A 240 19.18 44.93 25.35
N ASP A 241 18.69 46.02 25.87
CA ASP A 241 19.04 47.43 25.71
C ASP A 241 19.12 48.00 24.27
#